data_88536faf0e8492d4a94cbb39e27a4958
#
_entry.id   88536faf0e8492d4a94cbb39e27a4958
#
_cell.length_a   1.000
_cell.length_b   1.000
_cell.length_c   1.000
_cell.angle_alpha   90.00
_cell.angle_beta   90.00
_cell.angle_gamma   90.00
#
_symmetry.space_group_name_H-M   'P 1'
#
loop_
_entity.id
_entity.type
_entity.pdbx_description
1 polymer ?
#
loop_
_entity_poly.entity_id
_entity_poly.type
_entity_poly.pdbx_seq_one_letter_code
_entity_poly.pdbx_strand_id
1 'polypeptide(L)'
;MEIIKLSDTNQEEVIGRCIDTLNSGGLVVYPTETCYGIAADPTNQKAVEKLLDYKKKREGKAISVAVCNKKMVKDYVEINEIAENIYDNYLPGPITVVSKSKGKVVKKVEADDETLGIRIPKYSLILELIKKFGKPITATSANTSYKKTPYTIKNIIDNTSKKQQNLIDLIIDAGKLPKNKPSTVINTTLNEMKILREGDVNLKSPKTFISKSERETKILANKLLKNIKIGKKPILFALQGELGTGKTQFTKGLAKSLGIEQNIRSPTFFLVREYDIKGKNLKLFHLDTYRMFEQEEFVDLGFEKMTEQPNIIVIEWAEKVSKILREIKDSVELIWVKFEYQEKNTRKIEY
;
A
#
# COMPACT_ATOMS: atom_id res chain seq x y z
N MET A 1 -23.60 -4.68 -24.98
CA MET A 1 -22.34 -5.17 -24.38
C MET A 1 -21.28 -5.25 -25.46
N GLU A 2 -20.29 -4.41 -25.41
CA GLU A 2 -19.12 -4.39 -26.28
C GLU A 2 -17.95 -5.07 -25.58
N ILE A 3 -17.05 -5.72 -26.34
CA ILE A 3 -15.83 -6.34 -25.77
C ILE A 3 -14.64 -5.82 -26.55
N ILE A 4 -13.70 -5.19 -25.87
CA ILE A 4 -12.44 -4.69 -26.43
C ILE A 4 -11.29 -5.54 -25.88
N LYS A 5 -10.49 -6.13 -26.75
CA LYS A 5 -9.29 -6.87 -26.37
C LYS A 5 -8.11 -5.92 -26.23
N LEU A 6 -7.43 -5.95 -25.10
CA LEU A 6 -6.25 -5.11 -24.83
C LEU A 6 -5.07 -5.43 -25.74
N SER A 7 -4.97 -6.66 -26.26
CA SER A 7 -3.91 -7.06 -27.20
C SER A 7 -4.03 -6.36 -28.55
N ASP A 8 -5.24 -5.96 -28.93
CA ASP A 8 -5.58 -5.59 -30.30
C ASP A 8 -5.91 -4.08 -30.43
N THR A 9 -5.93 -3.34 -29.32
CA THR A 9 -6.42 -1.96 -29.28
C THR A 9 -5.44 -1.03 -28.55
N ASN A 10 -5.29 0.19 -29.09
CA ASN A 10 -4.47 1.21 -28.44
C ASN A 10 -5.04 1.56 -27.06
N GLN A 11 -4.15 1.69 -26.07
CA GLN A 11 -4.53 1.98 -24.69
C GLN A 11 -5.32 3.29 -24.54
N GLU A 12 -5.00 4.32 -25.32
CA GLU A 12 -5.73 5.60 -25.29
C GLU A 12 -7.17 5.47 -25.78
N GLU A 13 -7.37 4.70 -26.83
CA GLU A 13 -8.71 4.40 -27.35
C GLU A 13 -9.54 3.62 -26.33
N VAL A 14 -8.96 2.61 -25.68
CA VAL A 14 -9.62 1.85 -24.61
C VAL A 14 -10.06 2.79 -23.48
N ILE A 15 -9.19 3.69 -23.05
CA ILE A 15 -9.49 4.67 -22.00
C ILE A 15 -10.61 5.61 -22.43
N GLY A 16 -10.56 6.13 -23.64
CA GLY A 16 -11.62 6.99 -24.19
C GLY A 16 -12.99 6.31 -24.15
N ARG A 17 -13.08 5.07 -24.66
CA ARG A 17 -14.32 4.29 -24.65
C ARG A 17 -14.84 4.02 -23.23
N CYS A 18 -13.94 3.77 -22.28
CA CYS A 18 -14.32 3.62 -20.88
C CYS A 18 -14.90 4.90 -20.30
N ILE A 19 -14.27 6.06 -20.56
CA ILE A 19 -14.74 7.37 -20.09
C ILE A 19 -16.12 7.69 -20.65
N ASP A 20 -16.34 7.49 -21.95
CA ASP A 20 -17.63 7.72 -22.59
C ASP A 20 -18.73 6.84 -21.97
N THR A 21 -18.40 5.55 -21.73
CA THR A 21 -19.32 4.62 -21.09
C THR A 21 -19.65 5.04 -19.66
N LEU A 22 -18.65 5.42 -18.88
CA LEU A 22 -18.84 5.85 -17.47
C LEU A 22 -19.62 7.17 -17.40
N ASN A 23 -19.34 8.15 -18.28
CA ASN A 23 -20.07 9.42 -18.36
C ASN A 23 -21.54 9.23 -18.72
N SER A 24 -21.86 8.24 -19.56
CA SER A 24 -23.25 7.90 -19.89
C SER A 24 -23.98 7.10 -18.79
N GLY A 25 -23.31 6.83 -17.65
CA GLY A 25 -23.86 6.02 -16.55
C GLY A 25 -23.80 4.51 -16.81
N GLY A 26 -22.96 4.07 -17.74
CA GLY A 26 -22.74 2.68 -18.08
C GLY A 26 -21.85 1.92 -17.11
N LEU A 27 -21.82 0.59 -17.27
CA LEU A 27 -20.98 -0.33 -16.52
C LEU A 27 -19.84 -0.84 -17.39
N VAL A 28 -18.61 -0.74 -16.84
CA VAL A 28 -17.38 -1.22 -17.49
C VAL A 28 -16.78 -2.36 -16.70
N VAL A 29 -16.60 -3.53 -17.32
CA VAL A 29 -15.79 -4.61 -16.75
C VAL A 29 -14.34 -4.38 -17.09
N TYR A 30 -13.45 -4.43 -16.09
CA TYR A 30 -12.04 -4.08 -16.23
C TYR A 30 -11.09 -5.03 -15.47
N PRO A 31 -9.87 -5.25 -15.98
CA PRO A 31 -8.89 -6.09 -15.33
C PRO A 31 -8.23 -5.37 -14.14
N THR A 32 -7.84 -6.14 -13.12
CA THR A 32 -6.98 -5.68 -12.02
C THR A 32 -5.94 -6.73 -11.68
N GLU A 33 -5.01 -6.41 -10.79
CA GLU A 33 -4.04 -7.35 -10.26
C GLU A 33 -4.65 -8.48 -9.40
N THR A 34 -5.95 -8.37 -9.04
CA THR A 34 -6.64 -9.40 -8.24
C THR A 34 -7.61 -10.23 -9.06
N CYS A 35 -8.50 -9.61 -9.81
CA CYS A 35 -9.51 -10.24 -10.66
C CYS A 35 -10.17 -9.19 -11.55
N TYR A 36 -11.08 -9.60 -12.42
CA TYR A 36 -11.94 -8.64 -13.14
C TYR A 36 -12.87 -7.92 -12.19
N GLY A 37 -12.84 -6.59 -12.24
CA GLY A 37 -13.72 -5.68 -11.54
C GLY A 37 -14.85 -5.16 -12.44
N ILE A 38 -15.86 -4.54 -11.83
CA ILE A 38 -16.91 -3.82 -12.55
C ILE A 38 -17.00 -2.38 -12.03
N ALA A 39 -16.82 -1.43 -12.94
CA ALA A 39 -16.85 0.00 -12.71
C ALA A 39 -18.21 0.59 -13.03
N ALA A 40 -18.61 1.52 -12.19
CA ALA A 40 -19.64 2.54 -12.41
C ALA A 40 -19.09 3.86 -11.85
N ASP A 41 -19.62 5.01 -12.27
CA ASP A 41 -19.39 6.29 -11.61
C ASP A 41 -20.09 6.28 -10.22
N PRO A 42 -19.37 6.24 -9.09
CA PRO A 42 -19.99 6.18 -7.76
C PRO A 42 -20.67 7.51 -7.36
N THR A 43 -20.48 8.57 -8.14
CA THR A 43 -21.15 9.88 -7.93
C THR A 43 -22.45 9.99 -8.71
N ASN A 44 -22.76 9.04 -9.61
CA ASN A 44 -23.94 9.01 -10.45
C ASN A 44 -24.98 8.00 -9.91
N GLN A 45 -26.11 8.51 -9.43
CA GLN A 45 -27.17 7.70 -8.84
C GLN A 45 -27.66 6.57 -9.78
N LYS A 46 -27.88 6.88 -11.06
CA LYS A 46 -28.37 5.89 -12.07
C LYS A 46 -27.34 4.80 -12.32
N ALA A 47 -26.05 5.16 -12.42
CA ALA A 47 -24.96 4.20 -12.62
C ALA A 47 -24.83 3.26 -11.40
N VAL A 48 -24.97 3.79 -10.18
CA VAL A 48 -24.93 2.98 -8.96
C VAL A 48 -26.13 2.05 -8.89
N GLU A 49 -27.33 2.50 -9.21
CA GLU A 49 -28.52 1.63 -9.26
C GLU A 49 -28.38 0.51 -10.28
N LYS A 50 -27.91 0.82 -11.50
CA LYS A 50 -27.61 -0.18 -12.53
C LYS A 50 -26.57 -1.22 -12.04
N LEU A 51 -25.55 -0.78 -11.30
CA LEU A 51 -24.56 -1.68 -10.69
C LEU A 51 -25.19 -2.58 -9.62
N LEU A 52 -26.06 -2.04 -8.78
CA LEU A 52 -26.76 -2.81 -7.75
C LEU A 52 -27.69 -3.86 -8.37
N ASP A 53 -28.41 -3.52 -9.43
CA ASP A 53 -29.23 -4.45 -10.21
C ASP A 53 -28.37 -5.60 -10.82
N TYR A 54 -27.18 -5.26 -11.34
CA TYR A 54 -26.24 -6.26 -11.81
C TYR A 54 -25.79 -7.21 -10.69
N LYS A 55 -25.46 -6.66 -9.49
CA LYS A 55 -24.92 -7.45 -8.38
C LYS A 55 -25.93 -8.35 -7.71
N LYS A 56 -27.22 -8.07 -7.76
CA LYS A 56 -28.30 -8.79 -7.06
C LYS A 56 -27.96 -9.16 -5.61
N LYS A 57 -28.74 -8.74 -4.63
CA LYS A 57 -28.55 -9.02 -3.20
C LYS A 57 -27.21 -8.49 -2.61
N ARG A 58 -27.20 -7.23 -2.24
CA ARG A 58 -26.15 -6.60 -1.44
C ARG A 58 -26.69 -5.97 -0.16
N GLU A 59 -27.61 -6.66 0.51
CA GLU A 59 -28.16 -6.17 1.78
C GLU A 59 -27.01 -5.72 2.71
N GLY A 60 -26.93 -4.41 2.99
CA GLY A 60 -25.99 -3.81 3.92
C GLY A 60 -24.48 -3.84 3.56
N LYS A 61 -24.07 -4.27 2.34
CA LYS A 61 -22.65 -4.31 1.97
C LYS A 61 -22.24 -3.10 1.14
N ALA A 62 -21.39 -2.26 1.71
CA ALA A 62 -20.75 -1.15 1.02
C ALA A 62 -20.01 -1.58 -0.26
N ILE A 63 -19.89 -0.65 -1.21
CA ILE A 63 -19.11 -0.81 -2.44
C ILE A 63 -17.82 -0.02 -2.30
N SER A 64 -16.67 -0.68 -2.38
CA SER A 64 -15.39 0.02 -2.43
C SER A 64 -15.25 0.80 -3.73
N VAL A 65 -14.45 1.87 -3.71
CA VAL A 65 -14.10 2.65 -4.89
C VAL A 65 -12.60 2.61 -5.15
N ALA A 66 -12.23 2.70 -6.42
CA ALA A 66 -10.84 2.83 -6.86
C ALA A 66 -10.54 4.28 -7.20
N VAL A 67 -9.36 4.73 -6.80
CA VAL A 67 -8.81 6.07 -7.08
C VAL A 67 -7.41 5.93 -7.67
N CYS A 68 -6.90 6.96 -8.34
CA CYS A 68 -5.61 6.89 -9.02
C CYS A 68 -4.41 7.21 -8.10
N ASN A 69 -4.60 7.94 -7.01
CA ASN A 69 -3.51 8.35 -6.10
C ASN A 69 -4.04 8.81 -4.73
N LYS A 70 -3.11 9.02 -3.79
CA LYS A 70 -3.41 9.49 -2.42
C LYS A 70 -4.05 10.89 -2.38
N LYS A 71 -3.77 11.76 -3.34
CA LYS A 71 -4.42 13.08 -3.41
C LYS A 71 -5.93 12.91 -3.61
N MET A 72 -6.34 12.05 -4.55
CA MET A 72 -7.75 11.76 -4.79
C MET A 72 -8.41 11.06 -3.58
N VAL A 73 -7.67 10.23 -2.81
CA VAL A 73 -8.21 9.62 -1.57
C VAL A 73 -8.71 10.71 -0.62
N LYS A 74 -7.90 11.77 -0.40
CA LYS A 74 -8.21 12.87 0.52
C LYS A 74 -9.48 13.64 0.15
N ASP A 75 -9.91 13.56 -1.10
CA ASP A 75 -11.16 14.21 -1.54
C ASP A 75 -12.41 13.46 -1.07
N TYR A 76 -12.33 12.14 -0.83
CA TYR A 76 -13.49 11.26 -0.58
C TYR A 76 -13.58 10.72 0.85
N VAL A 77 -12.46 10.63 1.58
CA VAL A 77 -12.43 10.12 2.96
C VAL A 77 -11.53 10.94 3.87
N GLU A 78 -11.76 10.81 5.18
CA GLU A 78 -10.83 11.27 6.21
C GLU A 78 -9.69 10.26 6.34
N ILE A 79 -8.45 10.75 6.39
CA ILE A 79 -7.25 9.93 6.54
C ILE A 79 -6.65 10.20 7.92
N ASN A 80 -6.66 9.18 8.79
CA ASN A 80 -5.93 9.19 10.05
C ASN A 80 -4.51 8.60 9.86
N GLU A 81 -3.67 8.63 10.90
CA GLU A 81 -2.30 8.13 10.84
C GLU A 81 -2.19 6.65 10.41
N ILE A 82 -3.14 5.81 10.82
CA ILE A 82 -3.17 4.39 10.45
C ILE A 82 -3.42 4.24 8.96
N ALA A 83 -4.43 4.95 8.44
CA ALA A 83 -4.74 4.95 7.01
C ALA A 83 -3.58 5.54 6.20
N GLU A 84 -2.98 6.65 6.66
CA GLU A 84 -1.82 7.30 6.04
C GLU A 84 -0.68 6.31 5.85
N ASN A 85 -0.32 5.59 6.91
CA ASN A 85 0.73 4.57 6.89
C ASN A 85 0.43 3.47 5.87
N ILE A 86 -0.83 3.01 5.78
CA ILE A 86 -1.21 1.96 4.82
C ILE A 86 -1.12 2.49 3.38
N TYR A 87 -1.62 3.70 3.11
CA TYR A 87 -1.53 4.31 1.78
C TYR A 87 -0.08 4.50 1.34
N ASP A 88 0.79 4.87 2.27
CA ASP A 88 2.19 5.14 1.98
C ASP A 88 3.02 3.88 1.74
N ASN A 89 2.77 2.82 2.48
CA ASN A 89 3.65 1.65 2.46
C ASN A 89 3.12 0.49 1.59
N TYR A 90 1.80 0.42 1.34
CA TYR A 90 1.20 -0.75 0.71
C TYR A 90 0.39 -0.45 -0.55
N LEU A 91 0.19 0.82 -0.90
CA LEU A 91 -0.57 1.20 -2.09
C LEU A 91 0.30 1.99 -3.09
N PRO A 92 0.14 1.78 -4.39
CA PRO A 92 -0.84 0.93 -5.09
C PRO A 92 -0.65 -0.56 -4.83
N GLY A 93 -1.78 -1.30 -4.65
CA GLY A 93 -1.72 -2.73 -4.38
C GLY A 93 -3.08 -3.37 -4.00
N PRO A 94 -3.07 -4.66 -3.67
CA PRO A 94 -4.28 -5.42 -3.38
C PRO A 94 -4.81 -5.17 -1.95
N ILE A 95 -4.95 -3.91 -1.57
CA ILE A 95 -5.51 -3.47 -0.29
C ILE A 95 -6.68 -2.52 -0.53
N THR A 96 -7.69 -2.62 0.33
CA THR A 96 -8.81 -1.69 0.44
C THR A 96 -8.81 -1.12 1.85
N VAL A 97 -8.66 0.19 1.97
CA VAL A 97 -8.68 0.92 3.23
C VAL A 97 -10.07 1.48 3.47
N VAL A 98 -10.69 1.11 4.58
CA VAL A 98 -11.99 1.63 5.00
C VAL A 98 -11.75 2.79 5.97
N SER A 99 -12.23 3.96 5.60
CA SER A 99 -12.11 5.21 6.35
C SER A 99 -13.45 5.94 6.40
N LYS A 100 -13.58 6.96 7.25
CA LYS A 100 -14.79 7.77 7.34
C LYS A 100 -15.02 8.52 6.03
N SER A 101 -16.21 8.40 5.47
CA SER A 101 -16.59 9.04 4.21
C SER A 101 -16.79 10.55 4.38
N LYS A 102 -16.53 11.29 3.32
CA LYS A 102 -16.87 12.72 3.21
C LYS A 102 -18.18 12.99 2.48
N GLY A 103 -18.99 11.93 2.23
CA GLY A 103 -20.30 12.05 1.61
C GLY A 103 -20.29 12.47 0.14
N LYS A 104 -19.19 12.27 -0.58
CA LYS A 104 -19.05 12.70 -2.00
C LYS A 104 -19.42 11.62 -3.02
N VAL A 105 -19.89 10.48 -2.57
CA VAL A 105 -20.43 9.39 -3.39
C VAL A 105 -21.89 9.15 -3.07
N VAL A 106 -22.60 8.45 -3.95
CA VAL A 106 -23.99 8.07 -3.70
C VAL A 106 -24.10 7.26 -2.42
N LYS A 107 -25.07 7.57 -1.54
CA LYS A 107 -25.22 6.95 -0.21
C LYS A 107 -25.23 5.42 -0.24
N LYS A 108 -25.78 4.80 -1.28
CA LYS A 108 -25.80 3.34 -1.47
C LYS A 108 -24.42 2.72 -1.73
N VAL A 109 -23.38 3.52 -1.97
CA VAL A 109 -21.97 3.08 -2.11
C VAL A 109 -21.30 2.96 -0.76
N GLU A 110 -21.65 3.84 0.17
CA GLU A 110 -21.14 3.87 1.54
C GLU A 110 -21.73 2.73 2.39
N ALA A 111 -21.07 2.42 3.49
CA ALA A 111 -21.65 1.58 4.52
C ALA A 111 -22.62 2.38 5.41
N ASP A 112 -23.45 1.67 6.17
CA ASP A 112 -24.45 2.30 7.07
C ASP A 112 -23.79 3.15 8.18
N ASP A 113 -22.55 2.84 8.55
CA ASP A 113 -21.71 3.58 9.51
C ASP A 113 -20.95 4.76 8.89
N GLU A 114 -21.34 5.20 7.70
CA GLU A 114 -20.74 6.31 6.95
C GLU A 114 -19.27 6.10 6.61
N THR A 115 -18.86 4.85 6.40
CA THR A 115 -17.52 4.52 5.95
C THR A 115 -17.48 4.18 4.48
N LEU A 116 -16.31 4.41 3.86
CA LEU A 116 -16.04 4.12 2.46
C LEU A 116 -14.72 3.36 2.32
N GLY A 117 -14.76 2.24 1.60
CA GLY A 117 -13.57 1.48 1.25
C GLY A 117 -12.90 2.05 0.01
N ILE A 118 -11.64 2.46 0.10
CA ILE A 118 -10.86 2.99 -1.02
C ILE A 118 -9.69 2.07 -1.36
N ARG A 119 -9.45 1.89 -2.65
CA ARG A 119 -8.34 1.14 -3.23
C ARG A 119 -7.59 1.97 -4.25
N ILE A 120 -6.26 1.81 -4.30
CA ILE A 120 -5.41 2.26 -5.40
C ILE A 120 -4.88 0.98 -6.06
N PRO A 121 -5.45 0.53 -7.20
CA PRO A 121 -5.07 -0.74 -7.82
C PRO A 121 -3.66 -0.66 -8.41
N LYS A 122 -2.89 -1.76 -8.36
CA LYS A 122 -1.58 -1.86 -9.03
C LYS A 122 -1.79 -2.31 -10.50
N TYR A 123 -2.46 -1.47 -11.29
CA TYR A 123 -2.74 -1.73 -12.70
C TYR A 123 -2.74 -0.42 -13.49
N SER A 124 -1.68 -0.17 -14.26
CA SER A 124 -1.38 1.14 -14.89
C SER A 124 -2.53 1.70 -15.73
N LEU A 125 -3.14 0.87 -16.60
CA LEU A 125 -4.29 1.25 -17.42
C LEU A 125 -5.43 1.84 -16.58
N ILE A 126 -5.73 1.22 -15.44
CA ILE A 126 -6.85 1.63 -14.58
C ILE A 126 -6.51 2.90 -13.79
N LEU A 127 -5.27 3.05 -13.37
CA LEU A 127 -4.82 4.30 -12.74
C LEU A 127 -4.92 5.47 -13.72
N GLU A 128 -4.55 5.25 -14.98
CA GLU A 128 -4.64 6.27 -16.02
C GLU A 128 -6.08 6.58 -16.41
N LEU A 129 -6.92 5.55 -16.56
CA LEU A 129 -8.37 5.72 -16.75
C LEU A 129 -8.96 6.62 -15.66
N ILE A 130 -8.74 6.30 -14.38
CA ILE A 130 -9.27 7.08 -13.26
C ILE A 130 -8.73 8.51 -13.26
N LYS A 131 -7.45 8.68 -13.58
CA LYS A 131 -6.82 10.00 -13.69
C LYS A 131 -7.46 10.86 -14.78
N LYS A 132 -7.68 10.30 -15.99
CA LYS A 132 -8.31 11.01 -17.12
C LYS A 132 -9.82 11.21 -16.91
N PHE A 133 -10.50 10.27 -16.27
CA PHE A 133 -11.92 10.39 -15.91
C PHE A 133 -12.16 11.47 -14.84
N GLY A 134 -11.16 11.75 -14.00
CA GLY A 134 -11.22 12.80 -12.97
C GLY A 134 -12.07 12.47 -11.74
N LYS A 135 -12.65 11.27 -11.68
CA LYS A 135 -13.50 10.77 -10.59
C LYS A 135 -13.12 9.33 -10.23
N PRO A 136 -13.47 8.86 -9.01
CA PRO A 136 -13.33 7.45 -8.68
C PRO A 136 -14.24 6.57 -9.53
N ILE A 137 -13.94 5.29 -9.57
CA ILE A 137 -14.81 4.26 -10.13
C ILE A 137 -15.12 3.23 -9.06
N THR A 138 -16.23 2.50 -9.16
CA THR A 138 -16.50 1.42 -8.20
C THR A 138 -15.47 0.29 -8.34
N ALA A 139 -15.05 -0.30 -7.22
CA ALA A 139 -14.05 -1.36 -7.13
C ALA A 139 -14.64 -2.62 -6.50
N THR A 140 -15.54 -3.26 -7.21
CA THR A 140 -16.13 -4.54 -6.83
C THR A 140 -15.85 -5.58 -7.90
N SER A 141 -15.67 -6.87 -7.52
CA SER A 141 -15.47 -7.95 -8.47
C SER A 141 -16.62 -8.07 -9.49
N ALA A 142 -16.33 -8.40 -10.73
CA ALA A 142 -17.34 -8.49 -11.80
C ALA A 142 -18.22 -9.75 -11.73
N ASN A 143 -18.17 -10.54 -10.65
CA ASN A 143 -19.15 -11.61 -10.41
C ASN A 143 -20.43 -11.07 -9.77
N THR A 144 -21.52 -11.79 -9.91
CA THR A 144 -22.70 -11.59 -9.08
C THR A 144 -22.45 -12.08 -7.66
N SER A 145 -23.24 -11.61 -6.70
CA SER A 145 -23.07 -11.98 -5.30
C SER A 145 -23.05 -13.50 -5.12
N TYR A 146 -22.10 -13.99 -4.29
CA TYR A 146 -21.89 -15.42 -3.97
C TYR A 146 -21.40 -16.32 -5.11
N LYS A 147 -21.06 -15.77 -6.29
CA LYS A 147 -20.44 -16.53 -7.39
C LYS A 147 -18.91 -16.46 -7.32
N LYS A 148 -18.25 -17.40 -8.00
CA LYS A 148 -16.78 -17.50 -8.04
C LYS A 148 -16.13 -16.21 -8.55
N THR A 149 -14.95 -15.90 -8.04
CA THR A 149 -14.12 -14.78 -8.49
C THR A 149 -13.78 -14.90 -9.97
N PRO A 150 -13.99 -13.85 -10.79
CA PRO A 150 -13.80 -13.92 -12.24
C PRO A 150 -12.34 -13.62 -12.60
N TYR A 151 -11.65 -14.59 -13.19
CA TYR A 151 -10.29 -14.46 -13.72
C TYR A 151 -10.24 -14.45 -15.25
N THR A 152 -11.39 -14.67 -15.91
CA THR A 152 -11.55 -14.59 -17.36
C THR A 152 -12.93 -14.01 -17.67
N ILE A 153 -13.09 -13.45 -18.89
CA ILE A 153 -14.41 -12.98 -19.33
C ILE A 153 -15.41 -14.13 -19.40
N LYS A 154 -14.95 -15.32 -19.81
CA LYS A 154 -15.79 -16.53 -19.78
C LYS A 154 -16.36 -16.80 -18.37
N ASN A 155 -15.58 -16.61 -17.30
CA ASN A 155 -16.10 -16.79 -15.95
C ASN A 155 -17.23 -15.80 -15.61
N ILE A 156 -17.22 -14.60 -16.19
CA ILE A 156 -18.28 -13.61 -16.00
C ILE A 156 -19.54 -14.07 -16.75
N ILE A 157 -19.40 -14.39 -18.03
CA ILE A 157 -20.52 -14.76 -18.91
C ILE A 157 -21.22 -16.04 -18.42
N ASP A 158 -20.46 -17.07 -18.07
CA ASP A 158 -21.01 -18.36 -17.61
C ASP A 158 -21.74 -18.26 -16.24
N ASN A 159 -21.39 -17.26 -15.42
CA ASN A 159 -21.95 -17.09 -14.07
C ASN A 159 -22.97 -15.94 -13.96
N THR A 160 -23.37 -15.33 -15.06
CA THR A 160 -24.35 -14.24 -15.11
C THR A 160 -25.54 -14.60 -16.01
N SER A 161 -26.75 -14.16 -15.62
CA SER A 161 -27.94 -14.32 -16.45
C SER A 161 -27.90 -13.37 -17.64
N LYS A 162 -28.64 -13.65 -18.71
CA LYS A 162 -28.80 -12.74 -19.86
C LYS A 162 -29.24 -11.34 -19.43
N LYS A 163 -30.17 -11.23 -18.47
CA LYS A 163 -30.60 -9.94 -17.91
C LYS A 163 -29.42 -9.15 -17.32
N GLN A 164 -28.53 -9.82 -16.61
CA GLN A 164 -27.34 -9.18 -16.03
C GLN A 164 -26.29 -8.84 -17.08
N GLN A 165 -26.07 -9.73 -18.07
CA GLN A 165 -25.16 -9.44 -19.20
C GLN A 165 -25.59 -8.19 -19.97
N ASN A 166 -26.91 -7.97 -20.14
CA ASN A 166 -27.44 -6.78 -20.80
C ASN A 166 -27.24 -5.48 -20.02
N LEU A 167 -26.89 -5.55 -18.72
CA LEU A 167 -26.53 -4.37 -17.93
C LEU A 167 -25.07 -3.95 -18.12
N ILE A 168 -24.21 -4.83 -18.62
CA ILE A 168 -22.82 -4.50 -18.91
C ILE A 168 -22.76 -3.81 -20.28
N ASP A 169 -22.16 -2.63 -20.32
CA ASP A 169 -22.04 -1.87 -21.57
C ASP A 169 -20.70 -2.19 -22.26
N LEU A 170 -19.59 -2.22 -21.49
CA LEU A 170 -18.25 -2.44 -22.03
C LEU A 170 -17.47 -3.46 -21.19
N ILE A 171 -16.71 -4.32 -21.87
CA ILE A 171 -15.77 -5.25 -21.26
C ILE A 171 -14.37 -5.01 -21.84
N ILE A 172 -13.39 -4.78 -20.98
CA ILE A 172 -11.98 -4.75 -21.34
C ILE A 172 -11.41 -6.15 -21.11
N ASP A 173 -11.12 -6.86 -22.19
CA ASP A 173 -10.57 -8.21 -22.12
C ASP A 173 -9.04 -8.20 -22.13
N ALA A 174 -8.44 -8.49 -20.99
CA ALA A 174 -6.99 -8.68 -20.80
C ALA A 174 -6.60 -10.18 -20.80
N GLY A 175 -7.49 -11.06 -21.24
CA GLY A 175 -7.28 -12.50 -21.20
C GLY A 175 -7.44 -13.09 -19.80
N LYS A 176 -6.64 -14.12 -19.49
CA LYS A 176 -6.68 -14.80 -18.20
C LYS A 176 -5.79 -14.08 -17.19
N LEU A 177 -6.40 -13.58 -16.12
CA LEU A 177 -5.70 -12.95 -15.02
C LEU A 177 -5.09 -13.99 -14.06
N PRO A 178 -4.00 -13.64 -13.33
CA PRO A 178 -3.46 -14.46 -12.24
C PRO A 178 -4.52 -14.77 -11.17
N LYS A 179 -4.46 -15.97 -10.60
CA LYS A 179 -5.38 -16.37 -9.51
C LYS A 179 -4.89 -15.84 -8.16
N ASN A 180 -4.97 -14.54 -7.97
CA ASN A 180 -4.67 -13.90 -6.69
C ASN A 180 -5.92 -13.85 -5.80
N LYS A 181 -5.73 -13.80 -4.48
CA LYS A 181 -6.84 -13.59 -3.56
C LYS A 181 -7.44 -12.19 -3.75
N PRO A 182 -8.70 -11.97 -3.35
CA PRO A 182 -9.27 -10.64 -3.28
C PRO A 182 -8.44 -9.71 -2.39
N SER A 183 -8.57 -8.39 -2.57
CA SER A 183 -7.85 -7.41 -1.75
C SER A 183 -8.08 -7.64 -0.25
N THR A 184 -7.03 -7.45 0.55
CA THR A 184 -7.14 -7.31 2.00
C THR A 184 -7.98 -6.07 2.32
N VAL A 185 -8.97 -6.19 3.20
CA VAL A 185 -9.81 -5.05 3.61
C VAL A 185 -9.50 -4.70 5.05
N ILE A 186 -9.15 -3.43 5.29
CA ILE A 186 -8.71 -2.93 6.58
C ILE A 186 -9.61 -1.78 7.00
N ASN A 187 -10.17 -1.88 8.19
CA ASN A 187 -10.86 -0.76 8.82
C ASN A 187 -9.86 0.07 9.64
N THR A 188 -9.79 1.36 9.34
CA THR A 188 -8.93 2.33 10.01
C THR A 188 -9.71 3.38 10.79
N THR A 189 -11.04 3.24 10.92
CA THR A 189 -11.89 4.18 11.67
C THR A 189 -11.80 4.00 13.18
N LEU A 190 -11.25 2.87 13.62
CA LEU A 190 -11.01 2.56 15.05
C LEU A 190 -9.59 3.00 15.44
N ASN A 191 -9.32 3.09 16.74
CA ASN A 191 -7.98 3.39 17.26
C ASN A 191 -6.93 2.31 16.96
N GLU A 192 -7.38 1.16 16.44
CA GLU A 192 -6.53 0.04 16.03
C GLU A 192 -6.88 -0.40 14.61
N MET A 193 -5.87 -0.90 13.89
CA MET A 193 -6.06 -1.50 12.58
C MET A 193 -6.85 -2.81 12.70
N LYS A 194 -8.04 -2.88 12.10
CA LYS A 194 -8.85 -4.10 12.08
C LYS A 194 -8.93 -4.68 10.66
N ILE A 195 -8.43 -5.89 10.48
CA ILE A 195 -8.57 -6.61 9.21
C ILE A 195 -9.98 -7.18 9.13
N LEU A 196 -10.76 -6.69 8.16
CA LEU A 196 -12.12 -7.17 7.88
C LEU A 196 -12.12 -8.36 6.90
N ARG A 197 -11.10 -8.45 6.05
CA ARG A 197 -10.91 -9.56 5.10
C ARG A 197 -9.43 -9.75 4.80
N GLU A 198 -8.94 -10.97 4.94
CA GLU A 198 -7.58 -11.35 4.58
C GLU A 198 -7.47 -11.64 3.07
N GLY A 199 -6.50 -10.98 2.42
CA GLY A 199 -6.06 -11.25 1.05
C GLY A 199 -4.67 -11.89 1.04
N ASP A 200 -3.90 -11.63 -0.02
CA ASP A 200 -2.50 -12.10 -0.14
C ASP A 200 -1.50 -11.22 0.62
N VAL A 201 -1.88 -9.98 0.96
CA VAL A 201 -1.02 -9.08 1.73
C VAL A 201 -1.07 -9.45 3.20
N ASN A 202 0.03 -9.97 3.70
CA ASN A 202 0.19 -10.27 5.11
C ASN A 202 0.54 -8.97 5.86
N LEU A 203 -0.49 -8.21 6.22
CA LEU A 203 -0.36 -7.04 7.08
C LEU A 203 -0.16 -7.54 8.50
N LYS A 204 1.08 -7.61 8.91
CA LYS A 204 1.36 -7.75 10.33
C LYS A 204 0.99 -6.42 10.98
N SER A 205 0.08 -6.44 11.94
CA SER A 205 -0.07 -5.31 12.85
C SER A 205 1.32 -4.96 13.37
N PRO A 206 1.73 -3.68 13.35
CA PRO A 206 3.04 -3.32 13.89
C PRO A 206 3.12 -3.86 15.32
N LYS A 207 4.17 -4.63 15.60
CA LYS A 207 4.40 -5.13 16.95
C LYS A 207 4.85 -3.95 17.80
N THR A 208 4.20 -3.77 18.91
CA THR A 208 4.57 -2.75 19.89
C THR A 208 5.50 -3.34 20.95
N PHE A 209 6.60 -2.64 21.22
CA PHE A 209 7.52 -2.94 22.31
C PHE A 209 7.69 -1.69 23.18
N ILE A 210 7.47 -1.84 24.48
CA ILE A 210 7.72 -0.77 25.44
C ILE A 210 9.13 -0.95 25.99
N SER A 211 10.01 -0.04 25.62
CA SER A 211 11.39 0.01 26.09
C SER A 211 11.52 0.97 27.26
N LYS A 212 11.99 0.49 28.40
CA LYS A 212 12.19 1.27 29.63
C LYS A 212 13.64 1.70 29.82
N SER A 213 14.54 1.34 28.91
CA SER A 213 15.96 1.68 29.00
C SER A 213 16.65 1.57 27.64
N GLU A 214 17.81 2.22 27.48
CA GLU A 214 18.68 2.04 26.31
C GLU A 214 19.08 0.58 26.09
N ARG A 215 19.26 -0.17 27.19
CA ARG A 215 19.58 -1.60 27.13
C ARG A 215 18.48 -2.40 26.45
N GLU A 216 17.24 -2.14 26.80
CA GLU A 216 16.08 -2.81 26.21
C GLU A 216 15.92 -2.47 24.73
N THR A 217 16.15 -1.20 24.34
CA THR A 217 16.17 -0.78 22.94
C THR A 217 17.21 -1.56 22.12
N LYS A 218 18.43 -1.74 22.68
CA LYS A 218 19.50 -2.54 22.07
C LYS A 218 19.13 -4.04 21.95
N ILE A 219 18.44 -4.58 22.95
CA ILE A 219 17.96 -5.97 22.96
C ILE A 219 16.91 -6.16 21.84
N LEU A 220 15.99 -5.22 21.68
CA LEU A 220 15.01 -5.27 20.59
C LEU A 220 15.70 -5.29 19.23
N ALA A 221 16.69 -4.42 19.00
CA ALA A 221 17.45 -4.39 17.75
C ALA A 221 18.10 -5.75 17.42
N ASN A 222 18.74 -6.37 18.44
CA ASN A 222 19.30 -7.73 18.31
C ASN A 222 18.23 -8.76 17.94
N LYS A 223 17.08 -8.73 18.63
CA LYS A 223 15.98 -9.67 18.38
C LYS A 223 15.44 -9.53 16.95
N LEU A 224 15.31 -8.31 16.43
CA LEU A 224 14.85 -8.08 15.07
C LEU A 224 15.84 -8.63 14.04
N LEU A 225 17.13 -8.31 14.21
CA LEU A 225 18.17 -8.78 13.29
C LEU A 225 18.27 -10.31 13.25
N LYS A 226 18.14 -11.01 14.38
CA LYS A 226 18.17 -12.48 14.44
C LYS A 226 17.06 -13.18 13.65
N ASN A 227 15.95 -12.51 13.43
CA ASN A 227 14.82 -13.04 12.68
C ASN A 227 14.96 -12.88 11.16
N ILE A 228 16.05 -12.26 10.69
CA ILE A 228 16.27 -11.93 9.29
C ILE A 228 17.45 -12.75 8.75
N LYS A 229 17.30 -13.27 7.54
CA LYS A 229 18.39 -13.99 6.84
C LYS A 229 19.34 -13.01 6.16
N ILE A 230 20.46 -12.72 6.81
CA ILE A 230 21.53 -11.89 6.23
C ILE A 230 22.18 -12.59 5.03
N GLY A 231 22.46 -11.83 3.97
CA GLY A 231 23.23 -12.29 2.81
C GLY A 231 22.43 -12.64 1.57
N LYS A 232 21.09 -12.50 1.58
CA LYS A 232 20.26 -12.69 0.38
C LYS A 232 19.91 -11.38 -0.34
N LYS A 233 19.48 -10.37 0.42
CA LYS A 233 19.15 -9.03 -0.04
C LYS A 233 19.72 -8.01 0.93
N PRO A 234 19.90 -6.75 0.53
CA PRO A 234 20.17 -5.67 1.47
C PRO A 234 19.07 -5.59 2.52
N ILE A 235 19.42 -5.36 3.77
CA ILE A 235 18.48 -5.17 4.87
C ILE A 235 18.51 -3.70 5.25
N LEU A 236 17.35 -3.05 5.21
CA LEU A 236 17.24 -1.63 5.50
C LEU A 236 16.32 -1.40 6.69
N PHE A 237 16.89 -0.89 7.79
CA PHE A 237 16.15 -0.41 8.96
C PHE A 237 15.87 1.08 8.79
N ALA A 238 14.62 1.44 8.57
CA ALA A 238 14.13 2.81 8.45
C ALA A 238 13.62 3.28 9.83
N LEU A 239 14.44 4.09 10.54
CA LEU A 239 14.15 4.55 11.89
C LEU A 239 13.48 5.91 11.86
N GLN A 240 12.25 5.98 12.35
CA GLN A 240 11.43 7.19 12.46
C GLN A 240 11.24 7.58 13.91
N GLY A 241 11.19 8.88 14.19
CA GLY A 241 10.88 9.41 15.53
C GLY A 241 11.68 10.64 15.88
N GLU A 242 11.26 11.37 16.93
CA GLU A 242 11.86 12.61 17.38
C GLU A 242 13.30 12.47 17.89
N LEU A 243 13.96 13.60 18.09
CA LEU A 243 15.32 13.65 18.68
C LEU A 243 15.31 13.00 20.07
N GLY A 244 16.31 12.17 20.36
CA GLY A 244 16.48 11.52 21.67
C GLY A 244 15.59 10.30 21.92
N THR A 245 14.71 9.90 21.01
CA THR A 245 13.83 8.72 21.18
C THR A 245 14.55 7.37 21.16
N GLY A 246 15.87 7.32 20.85
CA GLY A 246 16.69 6.12 20.96
C GLY A 246 17.03 5.44 19.64
N LYS A 247 16.85 6.10 18.49
CA LYS A 247 17.23 5.58 17.16
C LYS A 247 18.69 5.15 17.10
N THR A 248 19.61 6.02 17.56
CA THR A 248 21.05 5.68 17.63
C THR A 248 21.35 4.55 18.63
N GLN A 249 20.58 4.39 19.72
CA GLN A 249 20.73 3.25 20.62
C GLN A 249 20.29 1.94 19.96
N PHE A 250 19.26 1.98 19.13
CA PHE A 250 18.85 0.85 18.31
C PHE A 250 19.96 0.46 17.34
N THR A 251 20.56 1.44 16.63
CA THR A 251 21.70 1.22 15.73
C THR A 251 22.90 0.61 16.45
N LYS A 252 23.21 1.07 17.68
CA LYS A 252 24.25 0.45 18.54
C LYS A 252 23.93 -1.01 18.85
N GLY A 253 22.65 -1.34 19.06
CA GLY A 253 22.19 -2.71 19.29
C GLY A 253 22.41 -3.61 18.08
N LEU A 254 22.08 -3.12 16.86
CA LEU A 254 22.35 -3.82 15.60
C LEU A 254 23.84 -4.05 15.40
N ALA A 255 24.66 -3.01 15.53
CA ALA A 255 26.13 -3.08 15.35
C ALA A 255 26.77 -4.11 16.29
N LYS A 256 26.38 -4.09 17.58
CA LYS A 256 26.84 -5.08 18.54
C LYS A 256 26.48 -6.51 18.13
N SER A 257 25.28 -6.71 17.59
CA SER A 257 24.81 -8.03 17.13
C SER A 257 25.54 -8.52 15.88
N LEU A 258 26.11 -7.59 15.10
CA LEU A 258 26.93 -7.86 13.92
C LEU A 258 28.42 -8.07 14.24
N GLY A 259 28.80 -8.00 15.52
CA GLY A 259 30.19 -8.13 15.95
C GLY A 259 31.06 -6.89 15.68
N ILE A 260 30.44 -5.73 15.50
CA ILE A 260 31.13 -4.45 15.27
C ILE A 260 31.56 -3.91 16.64
N GLU A 261 32.86 -3.82 16.88
CA GLU A 261 33.46 -3.35 18.13
C GLU A 261 33.66 -1.83 18.16
N GLN A 262 33.63 -1.20 16.99
CA GLN A 262 33.80 0.25 16.84
C GLN A 262 32.66 1.01 17.55
N ASN A 263 32.97 2.20 18.08
CA ASN A 263 31.97 3.02 18.76
C ASN A 263 31.03 3.67 17.76
N ILE A 264 29.78 3.23 17.77
CA ILE A 264 28.71 3.79 16.93
C ILE A 264 28.29 5.17 17.45
N ARG A 265 28.42 6.18 16.60
CA ARG A 265 27.97 7.56 16.86
C ARG A 265 27.03 7.97 15.72
N SER A 266 26.01 8.79 16.05
CA SER A 266 25.12 9.34 15.01
C SER A 266 25.94 10.13 13.99
N PRO A 267 25.74 9.90 12.67
CA PRO A 267 26.46 10.59 11.62
C PRO A 267 25.81 11.91 11.20
N THR A 268 25.08 12.60 12.09
CA THR A 268 24.34 13.83 11.79
C THR A 268 25.16 14.92 11.07
N PHE A 269 26.50 14.93 11.28
CA PHE A 269 27.41 15.87 10.62
C PHE A 269 28.04 15.33 9.33
N PHE A 270 28.19 14.01 9.21
CA PHE A 270 28.82 13.32 8.07
C PHE A 270 27.84 12.65 7.16
N LEU A 271 26.55 12.63 7.53
CA LEU A 271 25.40 12.01 6.86
C LEU A 271 25.51 10.47 6.74
N VAL A 272 26.68 9.91 6.53
CA VAL A 272 26.94 8.47 6.38
C VAL A 272 28.19 8.06 7.14
N ARG A 273 28.14 6.88 7.79
CA ARG A 273 29.28 6.13 8.30
C ARG A 273 29.18 4.68 7.90
N GLU A 274 30.30 4.08 7.55
CA GLU A 274 30.39 2.66 7.24
C GLU A 274 31.20 1.90 8.27
N TYR A 275 30.82 0.66 8.51
CA TYR A 275 31.48 -0.24 9.46
C TYR A 275 31.58 -1.63 8.84
N ASP A 276 32.78 -2.24 8.88
CA ASP A 276 33.00 -3.59 8.41
C ASP A 276 32.42 -4.63 9.38
N ILE A 277 31.73 -5.64 8.84
CA ILE A 277 31.21 -6.75 9.63
C ILE A 277 32.26 -7.86 9.67
N LYS A 278 32.83 -8.12 10.86
CA LYS A 278 33.90 -9.10 11.06
C LYS A 278 33.53 -10.49 10.48
N GLY A 279 34.43 -11.03 9.64
CA GLY A 279 34.26 -12.35 9.04
C GLY A 279 33.21 -12.43 7.92
N LYS A 280 32.71 -11.31 7.41
CA LYS A 280 31.79 -11.23 6.27
C LYS A 280 32.25 -10.15 5.31
N ASN A 281 32.07 -10.38 4.01
CA ASN A 281 32.29 -9.33 2.99
C ASN A 281 31.04 -8.42 2.88
N LEU A 282 30.58 -7.89 4.02
CA LEU A 282 29.38 -7.05 4.15
C LEU A 282 29.68 -5.90 5.10
N LYS A 283 28.96 -4.80 4.92
CA LYS A 283 29.07 -3.58 5.73
C LYS A 283 27.77 -3.22 6.41
N LEU A 284 27.89 -2.52 7.54
CA LEU A 284 26.81 -1.74 8.13
C LEU A 284 26.98 -0.29 7.71
N PHE A 285 26.02 0.25 6.95
CA PHE A 285 25.92 1.67 6.66
C PHE A 285 24.96 2.33 7.65
N HIS A 286 25.40 3.38 8.31
CA HIS A 286 24.61 4.18 9.22
C HIS A 286 24.44 5.59 8.66
N LEU A 287 23.22 5.93 8.28
CA LEU A 287 22.84 7.21 7.69
C LEU A 287 21.96 8.00 8.67
N ASP A 288 22.08 9.32 8.62
CA ASP A 288 21.24 10.26 9.38
C ASP A 288 20.78 11.38 8.43
N THR A 289 19.50 11.42 8.14
CA THR A 289 18.91 12.38 7.18
C THR A 289 18.33 13.63 7.88
N TYR A 290 18.60 13.82 9.18
CA TYR A 290 18.08 14.96 9.95
C TYR A 290 18.33 16.32 9.29
N ARG A 291 19.54 16.52 8.74
CA ARG A 291 19.98 17.78 8.13
C ARG A 291 19.68 17.90 6.65
N MET A 292 19.16 16.86 6.02
CA MET A 292 18.80 16.91 4.60
C MET A 292 17.54 17.78 4.41
N PHE A 293 17.60 18.64 3.43
CA PHE A 293 16.48 19.51 3.02
C PHE A 293 15.75 18.93 1.81
N GLU A 294 16.49 18.31 0.88
CA GLU A 294 15.95 17.77 -0.36
C GLU A 294 16.27 16.25 -0.49
N GLN A 295 15.42 15.53 -1.19
CA GLN A 295 15.59 14.07 -1.34
C GLN A 295 16.73 13.70 -2.29
N GLU A 296 17.09 14.60 -3.19
CA GLU A 296 18.18 14.49 -4.15
C GLU A 296 19.51 14.35 -3.43
N GLU A 297 19.73 15.06 -2.32
CA GLU A 297 20.94 14.94 -1.48
C GLU A 297 21.18 13.51 -0.99
N PHE A 298 20.10 12.73 -0.80
CA PHE A 298 20.19 11.33 -0.38
C PHE A 298 20.74 10.43 -1.49
N VAL A 299 20.38 10.70 -2.74
CA VAL A 299 20.89 9.94 -3.91
C VAL A 299 22.38 10.19 -4.07
N ASP A 300 22.83 11.43 -3.88
CA ASP A 300 24.25 11.84 -4.02
C ASP A 300 25.17 11.19 -2.98
N LEU A 301 24.63 10.65 -1.88
CA LEU A 301 25.42 9.86 -0.91
C LEU A 301 25.87 8.50 -1.45
N GLY A 302 25.54 8.15 -2.69
CA GLY A 302 25.85 6.85 -3.28
C GLY A 302 25.01 5.70 -2.71
N PHE A 303 23.78 6.00 -2.32
CA PHE A 303 22.86 5.04 -1.71
C PHE A 303 22.63 3.80 -2.58
N GLU A 304 22.59 3.94 -3.90
CA GLU A 304 22.47 2.82 -4.85
C GLU A 304 23.59 1.80 -4.65
N LYS A 305 24.85 2.25 -4.53
CA LYS A 305 26.02 1.38 -4.29
C LYS A 305 25.91 0.61 -2.96
N MET A 306 25.29 1.19 -1.95
CA MET A 306 25.08 0.53 -0.65
C MET A 306 24.10 -0.65 -0.77
N THR A 307 23.20 -0.61 -1.77
CA THR A 307 22.18 -1.66 -2.03
C THR A 307 22.60 -2.69 -3.09
N GLU A 308 23.73 -2.54 -3.77
CA GLU A 308 24.27 -3.54 -4.72
C GLU A 308 24.70 -4.84 -4.04
N GLN A 309 25.15 -4.77 -2.79
CA GLN A 309 25.55 -5.90 -1.96
C GLN A 309 24.49 -6.13 -0.86
N PRO A 310 24.35 -7.34 -0.32
CA PRO A 310 23.40 -7.64 0.76
C PRO A 310 23.84 -7.03 2.11
N ASN A 311 24.22 -5.77 2.09
CA ASN A 311 24.63 -4.98 3.24
C ASN A 311 23.49 -4.74 4.23
N ILE A 312 23.82 -4.26 5.42
CA ILE A 312 22.85 -3.77 6.40
C ILE A 312 22.93 -2.24 6.39
N ILE A 313 21.77 -1.62 6.21
CA ILE A 313 21.64 -0.16 6.09
C ILE A 313 20.68 0.30 7.21
N VAL A 314 21.09 1.31 7.96
CA VAL A 314 20.27 1.95 9.00
C VAL A 314 20.14 3.43 8.65
N ILE A 315 18.92 3.91 8.57
CA ILE A 315 18.63 5.32 8.25
C ILE A 315 17.86 5.92 9.43
N GLU A 316 18.47 6.86 10.14
CA GLU A 316 17.77 7.69 11.12
C GLU A 316 17.05 8.83 10.40
N TRP A 317 15.86 9.22 10.88
CA TRP A 317 14.96 10.20 10.27
C TRP A 317 14.47 9.75 8.86
N ALA A 318 14.23 8.46 8.70
CA ALA A 318 13.91 7.83 7.43
C ALA A 318 12.61 8.35 6.77
N GLU A 319 11.72 8.99 7.52
CA GLU A 319 10.53 9.66 7.01
C GLU A 319 10.83 10.71 5.95
N LYS A 320 11.99 11.39 6.05
CA LYS A 320 12.41 12.41 5.08
C LYS A 320 12.69 11.85 3.68
N VAL A 321 13.15 10.61 3.61
CA VAL A 321 13.50 9.92 2.36
C VAL A 321 12.50 8.78 2.02
N SER A 322 11.34 8.81 2.64
CA SER A 322 10.33 7.75 2.52
C SER A 322 9.88 7.47 1.08
N LYS A 323 9.91 8.46 0.18
CA LYS A 323 9.56 8.28 -1.24
C LYS A 323 10.57 7.37 -1.93
N ILE A 324 11.88 7.64 -1.75
CA ILE A 324 12.97 6.83 -2.33
C ILE A 324 12.90 5.40 -1.77
N LEU A 325 12.71 5.25 -0.45
CA LEU A 325 12.62 3.93 0.18
C LEU A 325 11.46 3.09 -0.35
N ARG A 326 10.35 3.73 -0.75
CA ARG A 326 9.22 3.04 -1.39
C ARG A 326 9.53 2.52 -2.77
N GLU A 327 10.32 3.26 -3.55
CA GLU A 327 10.70 2.86 -4.92
C GLU A 327 11.56 1.60 -4.91
N ILE A 328 12.41 1.42 -3.89
CA ILE A 328 13.32 0.29 -3.77
C ILE A 328 12.80 -0.87 -2.90
N LYS A 329 11.59 -0.78 -2.34
CA LYS A 329 11.07 -1.77 -1.37
C LYS A 329 11.07 -3.23 -1.86
N ASP A 330 11.00 -3.45 -3.16
CA ASP A 330 11.01 -4.79 -3.76
C ASP A 330 12.44 -5.35 -3.91
N SER A 331 13.48 -4.50 -3.89
CA SER A 331 14.91 -4.87 -4.02
C SER A 331 15.60 -5.07 -2.67
N VAL A 332 15.05 -4.53 -1.57
CA VAL A 332 15.60 -4.62 -0.22
C VAL A 332 14.63 -5.29 0.75
N GLU A 333 15.11 -5.76 1.89
CA GLU A 333 14.25 -6.12 3.03
C GLU A 333 14.08 -4.89 3.92
N LEU A 334 12.99 -4.14 3.70
CA LEU A 334 12.71 -2.87 4.36
C LEU A 334 11.93 -3.09 5.66
N ILE A 335 12.48 -2.62 6.78
CA ILE A 335 11.91 -2.70 8.11
C ILE A 335 11.77 -1.29 8.68
N TRP A 336 10.52 -0.83 8.82
CA TRP A 336 10.22 0.41 9.52
C TRP A 336 10.21 0.19 11.02
N VAL A 337 10.85 1.11 11.77
CA VAL A 337 10.85 1.11 13.22
C VAL A 337 10.53 2.52 13.69
N LYS A 338 9.34 2.70 14.28
CA LYS A 338 8.86 3.98 14.79
C LYS A 338 9.11 4.08 16.29
N PHE A 339 9.69 5.19 16.73
CA PHE A 339 10.01 5.47 18.12
C PHE A 339 9.18 6.65 18.62
N GLU A 340 8.46 6.47 19.72
CA GLU A 340 7.67 7.51 20.38
C GLU A 340 8.04 7.61 21.86
N TYR A 341 8.13 8.83 22.40
CA TYR A 341 8.20 9.04 23.83
C TYR A 341 6.88 8.67 24.48
N GLN A 342 6.96 7.96 25.62
CA GLN A 342 5.81 7.75 26.49
C GLN A 342 5.99 8.52 27.80
N GLU A 343 7.14 8.34 28.46
CA GLU A 343 7.53 8.98 29.73
C GLU A 343 9.05 9.15 29.75
N LYS A 344 9.58 9.82 30.79
CA LYS A 344 11.00 10.24 30.92
C LYS A 344 12.04 9.20 30.47
N ASN A 345 11.81 7.90 30.68
CA ASN A 345 12.76 6.84 30.29
C ASN A 345 12.06 5.72 29.47
N THR A 346 10.82 5.92 29.13
CA THR A 346 10.00 4.90 28.45
C THR A 346 9.72 5.32 27.00
N ARG A 347 9.89 4.40 26.08
CA ARG A 347 9.63 4.59 24.66
C ARG A 347 8.71 3.50 24.17
N LYS A 348 7.74 3.87 23.36
CA LYS A 348 6.97 2.94 22.54
C LYS A 348 7.72 2.76 21.22
N ILE A 349 8.01 1.52 20.86
CA ILE A 349 8.70 1.16 19.62
C ILE A 349 7.78 0.25 18.81
N GLU A 350 7.38 0.69 17.64
CA GLU A 350 6.56 -0.08 16.70
C GLU A 350 7.42 -0.57 15.53
N TYR A 351 7.22 -1.86 15.10
CA TYR A 351 8.03 -2.50 14.06
C TYR A 351 7.29 -3.62 13.32
#